data_f6fce211aad95655b2ccc07358953bc1
#
_entry.id   f6fce211aad95655b2ccc07358953bc1
#
_cell.length_a   1.000
_cell.length_b   1.000
_cell.length_c   1.000
_cell.angle_alpha   90.00
_cell.angle_beta   90.00
_cell.angle_gamma   90.00
#
_symmetry.space_group_name_H-M   'P 1'
#
loop_
_entity.id
_entity.type
_entity.pdbx_description
1 polymer ?
#
loop_
_entity_poly.entity_id
_entity_poly.type
_entity_poly.pdbx_seq_one_letter_code
_entity_poly.pdbx_strand_id
1 'polypeptide(L)'
;AWPTIIGPGIPKAQLKLHYQQEFLVYVRDFPVLLARVHGQNPPSDVRRMLAENIYEEDTGGLSFGRSHPELFNEMMRGLGFDGETFRRTKLLPASARYRAWLEKVTASRDWVVGAAALAVFVEGSIKDRQEIQAPSKPKTETEIEAYIDAHPLIRHHGIDRQHMDLIRAHQKVEAGHRQDAYTMVVNYAETRSQQNAVLACVTKGLALWMAYRDSVAKACKLKKA
;
A
#
# COMPACT_ATOMS: atom_id res chain seq x y z
N ALA A 1 -4.00 -21.41 -5.41
CA ALA A 1 -3.73 -20.07 -4.84
C ALA A 1 -2.86 -20.19 -3.58
N TRP A 2 -2.22 -19.09 -3.14
CA TRP A 2 -1.57 -19.06 -1.83
C TRP A 2 -2.60 -18.80 -0.74
N PRO A 3 -2.48 -19.40 0.46
CA PRO A 3 -3.31 -19.04 1.59
C PRO A 3 -3.03 -17.60 2.02
N THR A 4 -3.98 -16.97 2.70
CA THR A 4 -3.81 -15.63 3.26
C THR A 4 -2.72 -15.67 4.34
N ILE A 5 -1.66 -14.86 4.18
CA ILE A 5 -0.50 -14.84 5.09
C ILE A 5 -0.86 -14.40 6.53
N ILE A 6 -1.98 -13.73 6.72
CA ILE A 6 -2.53 -13.34 8.02
C ILE A 6 -3.68 -14.27 8.47
N GLY A 7 -3.88 -15.40 7.77
CA GLY A 7 -4.92 -16.36 8.07
C GLY A 7 -4.61 -17.24 9.30
N PRO A 8 -5.54 -18.12 9.67
CA PRO A 8 -5.37 -19.03 10.81
C PRO A 8 -4.18 -19.97 10.60
N GLY A 9 -3.51 -20.31 11.69
CA GLY A 9 -2.40 -21.29 11.69
C GLY A 9 -1.07 -20.80 11.11
N ILE A 10 -0.96 -19.54 10.71
CA ILE A 10 0.31 -18.95 10.24
C ILE A 10 1.21 -18.66 11.45
N PRO A 11 2.43 -19.25 11.53
CA PRO A 11 3.35 -19.00 12.62
C PRO A 11 3.83 -17.53 12.67
N LYS A 12 4.06 -17.00 13.88
CA LYS A 12 4.54 -15.62 14.09
C LYS A 12 5.82 -15.30 13.30
N ALA A 13 6.73 -16.22 13.14
CA ALA A 13 7.96 -16.01 12.37
C ALA A 13 7.69 -15.76 10.88
N GLN A 14 6.69 -16.43 10.30
CA GLN A 14 6.28 -16.23 8.91
C GLN A 14 5.56 -14.88 8.75
N LEU A 15 4.69 -14.54 9.68
CA LEU A 15 4.01 -13.25 9.73
C LEU A 15 5.03 -12.11 9.84
N LYS A 16 6.05 -12.26 10.72
CA LYS A 16 7.15 -11.29 10.85
C LYS A 16 7.90 -11.11 9.53
N LEU A 17 8.29 -12.19 8.87
CA LEU A 17 8.99 -12.11 7.58
C LEU A 17 8.15 -11.38 6.52
N HIS A 18 6.85 -11.68 6.44
CA HIS A 18 5.93 -10.98 5.52
C HIS A 18 5.97 -9.47 5.76
N TYR A 19 5.71 -9.02 6.98
CA TYR A 19 5.67 -7.60 7.31
C TYR A 19 7.04 -6.90 7.19
N GLN A 20 8.12 -7.61 7.45
CA GLN A 20 9.47 -7.08 7.20
C GLN A 20 9.70 -6.77 5.72
N GLN A 21 9.26 -7.64 4.81
CA GLN A 21 9.37 -7.40 3.38
C GLN A 21 8.46 -6.26 2.94
N GLU A 22 7.22 -6.21 3.42
CA GLU A 22 6.23 -5.20 3.10
C GLU A 22 6.68 -3.80 3.55
N PHE A 23 7.18 -3.68 4.78
CA PHE A 23 7.72 -2.43 5.32
C PHE A 23 8.80 -1.83 4.44
N LEU A 24 9.78 -2.63 4.01
CA LEU A 24 10.91 -2.16 3.22
C LEU A 24 10.59 -2.02 1.73
N VAL A 25 9.57 -2.72 1.23
CA VAL A 25 9.18 -2.59 -0.18
C VAL A 25 8.50 -1.25 -0.42
N TYR A 26 7.55 -0.86 0.41
CA TYR A 26 6.80 0.38 0.18
C TYR A 26 6.33 1.11 1.45
N VAL A 27 5.94 0.45 2.55
CA VAL A 27 5.31 1.14 3.70
C VAL A 27 6.18 2.27 4.25
N ARG A 28 7.48 2.01 4.48
CA ARG A 28 8.40 2.99 5.07
C ARG A 28 8.56 4.26 4.25
N ASP A 29 8.61 4.11 2.94
CA ASP A 29 9.02 5.18 2.03
C ASP A 29 7.92 5.55 1.02
N PHE A 30 6.68 5.14 1.26
CA PHE A 30 5.57 5.44 0.36
C PHE A 30 5.39 6.95 0.14
N PRO A 31 5.39 7.80 1.17
CA PRO A 31 5.32 9.25 0.99
C PRO A 31 6.50 9.81 0.17
N VAL A 32 7.69 9.24 0.29
CA VAL A 32 8.86 9.64 -0.52
C VAL A 32 8.65 9.29 -2.00
N LEU A 33 8.04 8.15 -2.29
CA LEU A 33 7.72 7.76 -3.67
C LEU A 33 6.64 8.68 -4.27
N LEU A 34 5.62 9.05 -3.50
CA LEU A 34 4.60 10.04 -3.90
C LEU A 34 5.23 11.42 -4.14
N ALA A 35 6.13 11.87 -3.26
CA ALA A 35 6.83 13.14 -3.39
C ALA A 35 7.69 13.22 -4.68
N ARG A 36 8.25 12.11 -5.15
CA ARG A 36 8.97 12.05 -6.43
C ARG A 36 8.04 12.31 -7.62
N VAL A 37 6.81 11.79 -7.58
CA VAL A 37 5.80 12.06 -8.61
C VAL A 37 5.34 13.51 -8.54
N HIS A 38 5.07 14.02 -7.33
CA HIS A 38 4.72 15.42 -7.10
C HIS A 38 5.80 16.38 -7.63
N GLY A 39 7.07 16.08 -7.38
CA GLY A 39 8.22 16.87 -7.81
C GLY A 39 8.44 16.96 -9.33
N GLN A 40 7.73 16.15 -10.12
CA GLN A 40 7.73 16.22 -11.59
C GLN A 40 6.83 17.35 -12.14
N ASN A 41 6.26 18.16 -11.26
CA ASN A 41 5.41 19.29 -11.60
C ASN A 41 4.15 18.92 -12.42
N PRO A 42 3.34 17.96 -11.96
CA PRO A 42 2.02 17.70 -12.57
C PRO A 42 1.09 18.93 -12.43
N PRO A 43 -0.08 18.94 -13.08
CA PRO A 43 -1.09 19.98 -12.91
C PRO A 43 -1.43 20.27 -11.44
N SER A 44 -1.91 21.48 -11.15
CA SER A 44 -2.07 21.97 -9.78
C SER A 44 -3.07 21.16 -8.94
N ASP A 45 -4.11 20.64 -9.56
CA ASP A 45 -5.09 19.76 -8.93
C ASP A 45 -4.48 18.39 -8.56
N VAL A 46 -3.68 17.82 -9.47
CA VAL A 46 -2.92 16.58 -9.19
C VAL A 46 -1.89 16.80 -8.08
N ARG A 47 -1.19 17.94 -8.09
CA ARG A 47 -0.26 18.26 -6.99
C ARG A 47 -0.96 18.36 -5.65
N ARG A 48 -2.19 18.87 -5.62
CA ARG A 48 -2.99 18.96 -4.38
C ARG A 48 -3.36 17.58 -3.87
N MET A 49 -3.85 16.68 -4.74
CA MET A 49 -4.16 15.29 -4.39
C MET A 49 -2.94 14.55 -3.84
N LEU A 50 -1.79 14.68 -4.52
CA LEU A 50 -0.53 14.07 -4.06
C LEU A 50 -0.06 14.67 -2.73
N ALA A 51 -0.16 15.98 -2.54
CA ALA A 51 0.25 16.65 -1.31
C ALA A 51 -0.65 16.23 -0.12
N GLU A 52 -1.94 16.05 -0.33
CA GLU A 52 -2.88 15.57 0.68
C GLU A 52 -2.56 14.12 1.10
N ASN A 53 -2.28 13.25 0.13
CA ASN A 53 -1.85 11.88 0.41
C ASN A 53 -0.50 11.86 1.15
N ILE A 54 0.51 12.62 0.71
CA ILE A 54 1.80 12.75 1.42
C ILE A 54 1.58 13.27 2.84
N TYR A 55 0.72 14.27 3.03
CA TYR A 55 0.42 14.82 4.34
C TYR A 55 -0.19 13.77 5.27
N GLU A 56 -1.12 12.96 4.78
CA GLU A 56 -1.67 11.85 5.57
C GLU A 56 -0.61 10.80 5.89
N GLU A 57 0.15 10.33 4.91
CA GLU A 57 1.17 9.30 5.08
C GLU A 57 2.27 9.69 6.08
N ASP A 58 2.75 10.94 6.02
CA ASP A 58 3.83 11.42 6.86
C ASP A 58 3.37 11.93 8.24
N THR A 59 2.10 12.36 8.38
CA THR A 59 1.64 13.03 9.60
C THR A 59 0.40 12.40 10.23
N GLY A 60 -0.38 11.62 9.47
CA GLY A 60 -1.70 11.14 9.87
C GLY A 60 -2.71 12.26 10.12
N GLY A 61 -2.50 13.44 9.47
CA GLY A 61 -3.27 14.64 9.77
C GLY A 61 -4.75 14.57 9.41
N LEU A 62 -5.13 13.62 8.56
CA LEU A 62 -6.53 13.33 8.21
C LEU A 62 -7.12 12.19 9.05
N SER A 63 -6.31 11.48 9.83
CA SER A 63 -6.74 10.31 10.60
C SER A 63 -6.41 10.40 12.09
N PHE A 64 -5.19 10.01 12.50
CA PHE A 64 -4.82 9.81 13.91
C PHE A 64 -3.63 10.66 14.39
N GLY A 65 -3.15 11.61 13.59
CA GLY A 65 -2.05 12.52 13.97
C GLY A 65 -0.70 11.83 14.13
N ARG A 66 -0.51 10.66 13.52
CA ARG A 66 0.73 9.88 13.50
C ARG A 66 0.96 9.31 12.09
N SER A 67 2.22 9.32 11.63
CA SER A 67 2.56 8.79 10.30
C SER A 67 2.20 7.30 10.15
N HIS A 68 1.88 6.87 8.94
CA HIS A 68 1.57 5.46 8.67
C HIS A 68 2.74 4.53 9.01
N PRO A 69 4.03 4.87 8.78
CA PRO A 69 5.15 4.08 9.28
C PRO A 69 5.21 3.96 10.82
N GLU A 70 4.81 4.99 11.58
CA GLU A 70 4.72 4.92 13.04
C GLU A 70 3.58 4.02 13.49
N LEU A 71 2.40 4.15 12.89
CA LEU A 71 1.25 3.28 13.14
C LEU A 71 1.55 1.83 12.76
N PHE A 72 2.29 1.60 11.66
CA PHE A 72 2.76 0.27 11.30
C PHE A 72 3.67 -0.33 12.37
N ASN A 73 4.67 0.43 12.85
CA ASN A 73 5.56 -0.03 13.91
C ASN A 73 4.82 -0.33 15.21
N GLU A 74 3.76 0.41 15.53
CA GLU A 74 2.91 0.14 16.68
C GLU A 74 2.11 -1.16 16.51
N MET A 75 1.54 -1.38 15.34
CA MET A 75 0.88 -2.65 15.01
C MET A 75 1.86 -3.82 15.11
N MET A 76 3.10 -3.65 14.68
CA MET A 76 4.14 -4.68 14.81
C MET A 76 4.50 -4.95 16.28
N ARG A 77 4.58 -3.92 17.12
CA ARG A 77 4.75 -4.09 18.58
C ARG A 77 3.58 -4.84 19.20
N GLY A 78 2.35 -4.55 18.80
CA GLY A 78 1.15 -5.29 19.23
C GLY A 78 1.20 -6.79 18.88
N LEU A 79 1.88 -7.17 17.80
CA LEU A 79 2.16 -8.56 17.44
C LEU A 79 3.35 -9.16 18.21
N GLY A 80 4.04 -8.38 19.06
CA GLY A 80 5.23 -8.80 19.80
C GLY A 80 6.50 -8.76 18.97
N PHE A 81 6.58 -7.94 17.91
CA PHE A 81 7.78 -7.78 17.10
C PHE A 81 8.53 -6.51 17.47
N ASP A 82 9.88 -6.62 17.52
CA ASP A 82 10.76 -5.48 17.71
C ASP A 82 10.92 -4.70 16.39
N GLY A 83 10.60 -3.40 16.43
CA GLY A 83 10.68 -2.49 15.26
C GLY A 83 12.08 -2.35 14.67
N GLU A 84 13.15 -2.46 15.47
CA GLU A 84 14.52 -2.38 14.98
C GLU A 84 14.86 -3.53 14.01
N THR A 85 14.23 -4.70 14.21
CA THR A 85 14.43 -5.83 13.30
C THR A 85 13.89 -5.57 11.89
N PHE A 86 12.92 -4.66 11.73
CA PHE A 86 12.36 -4.26 10.43
C PHE A 86 13.34 -3.39 9.66
N ARG A 87 14.01 -2.45 10.32
CA ARG A 87 15.00 -1.56 9.70
C ARG A 87 16.23 -2.30 9.17
N ARG A 88 16.62 -3.40 9.85
CA ARG A 88 17.82 -4.19 9.53
C ARG A 88 17.53 -5.39 8.60
N THR A 89 16.28 -5.58 8.21
CA THR A 89 15.90 -6.70 7.35
C THR A 89 16.47 -6.54 5.95
N LYS A 90 16.97 -7.62 5.40
CA LYS A 90 17.38 -7.70 4.00
C LYS A 90 16.20 -8.11 3.12
N LEU A 91 15.97 -7.36 2.03
CA LEU A 91 14.96 -7.72 1.06
C LEU A 91 15.28 -9.03 0.35
N LEU A 92 14.28 -9.86 0.14
CA LEU A 92 14.37 -10.99 -0.78
C LEU A 92 14.62 -10.48 -2.22
N PRO A 93 15.28 -11.26 -3.09
CA PRO A 93 15.62 -10.78 -4.44
C PRO A 93 14.42 -10.27 -5.26
N ALA A 94 13.25 -10.89 -5.14
CA ALA A 94 12.04 -10.42 -5.83
C ALA A 94 11.48 -9.14 -5.20
N SER A 95 11.51 -9.02 -3.87
CA SER A 95 11.13 -7.80 -3.14
C SER A 95 12.04 -6.62 -3.52
N ALA A 96 13.34 -6.85 -3.60
CA ALA A 96 14.32 -5.84 -4.01
C ALA A 96 14.09 -5.39 -5.47
N ARG A 97 13.76 -6.30 -6.39
CA ARG A 97 13.44 -5.95 -7.77
C ARG A 97 12.18 -5.10 -7.87
N TYR A 98 11.14 -5.45 -7.11
CA TYR A 98 9.90 -4.67 -7.11
C TYR A 98 10.16 -3.27 -6.52
N ARG A 99 10.87 -3.16 -5.39
CA ARG A 99 11.26 -1.88 -4.80
C ARG A 99 12.08 -1.02 -5.76
N ALA A 100 13.11 -1.58 -6.40
CA ALA A 100 13.94 -0.86 -7.37
C ALA A 100 13.13 -0.37 -8.58
N TRP A 101 12.13 -1.14 -9.00
CA TRP A 101 11.21 -0.71 -10.06
C TRP A 101 10.34 0.47 -9.60
N LEU A 102 9.77 0.44 -8.39
CA LEU A 102 9.01 1.57 -7.82
C LEU A 102 9.87 2.84 -7.78
N GLU A 103 11.11 2.74 -7.31
CA GLU A 103 12.04 3.87 -7.29
C GLU A 103 12.30 4.44 -8.68
N LYS A 104 12.51 3.56 -9.66
CA LYS A 104 12.77 3.96 -11.05
C LYS A 104 11.58 4.62 -11.70
N VAL A 105 10.38 4.04 -11.57
CA VAL A 105 9.17 4.53 -12.25
C VAL A 105 8.70 5.85 -11.66
N THR A 106 8.84 6.05 -10.36
CA THR A 106 8.47 7.31 -9.69
C THR A 106 9.47 8.43 -9.91
N ALA A 107 10.72 8.11 -10.27
CA ALA A 107 11.74 9.09 -10.64
C ALA A 107 11.76 9.39 -12.15
N SER A 108 10.95 8.72 -12.97
CA SER A 108 10.81 9.01 -14.40
C SER A 108 10.18 10.40 -14.61
N ARG A 109 10.37 10.95 -15.83
CA ARG A 109 9.80 12.29 -16.15
C ARG A 109 8.32 12.25 -16.55
N ASP A 110 7.71 11.10 -16.56
CA ASP A 110 6.29 10.90 -16.86
C ASP A 110 5.52 10.67 -15.57
N TRP A 111 5.03 11.74 -15.00
CA TRP A 111 4.31 11.71 -13.73
C TRP A 111 3.02 10.88 -13.78
N VAL A 112 2.33 10.81 -14.94
CA VAL A 112 1.11 9.98 -15.09
C VAL A 112 1.44 8.51 -14.92
N VAL A 113 2.55 8.06 -15.49
CA VAL A 113 3.05 6.68 -15.33
C VAL A 113 3.49 6.43 -13.89
N GLY A 114 4.16 7.40 -13.26
CA GLY A 114 4.54 7.33 -11.85
C GLY A 114 3.33 7.25 -10.91
N ALA A 115 2.30 8.06 -11.16
CA ALA A 115 1.04 8.02 -10.44
C ALA A 115 0.31 6.69 -10.63
N ALA A 116 0.27 6.13 -11.85
CA ALA A 116 -0.32 4.83 -12.09
C ALA A 116 0.39 3.69 -11.35
N ALA A 117 1.71 3.76 -11.23
CA ALA A 117 2.50 2.75 -10.52
C ALA A 117 2.24 2.76 -9.00
N LEU A 118 2.03 3.91 -8.41
CA LEU A 118 1.81 4.07 -6.97
C LEU A 118 0.32 4.08 -6.64
N ALA A 119 -0.37 5.11 -7.10
CA ALA A 119 -1.71 5.38 -6.65
C ALA A 119 -2.71 4.31 -7.15
N VAL A 120 -2.75 4.04 -8.46
CA VAL A 120 -3.70 3.04 -8.98
C VAL A 120 -3.33 1.61 -8.54
N PHE A 121 -2.04 1.26 -8.56
CA PHE A 121 -1.62 -0.11 -8.31
C PHE A 121 -1.48 -0.44 -6.82
N VAL A 122 -0.92 0.46 -6.01
CA VAL A 122 -0.68 0.20 -4.57
C VAL A 122 -1.94 0.47 -3.75
N GLU A 123 -2.67 1.55 -4.04
CA GLU A 123 -3.89 1.92 -3.33
C GLU A 123 -5.17 1.34 -3.95
N GLY A 124 -5.08 0.76 -5.15
CA GLY A 124 -6.20 0.17 -5.86
C GLY A 124 -6.89 -0.97 -5.10
N SER A 125 -8.11 -1.29 -5.50
CA SER A 125 -8.91 -2.34 -4.88
C SER A 125 -9.40 -3.37 -5.89
N ILE A 126 -9.88 -4.51 -5.40
CA ILE A 126 -10.55 -5.50 -6.25
C ILE A 126 -11.87 -4.97 -6.86
N LYS A 127 -12.32 -3.79 -6.42
CA LYS A 127 -13.53 -3.10 -6.89
C LYS A 127 -13.23 -1.95 -7.85
N ASP A 128 -11.99 -1.79 -8.33
CA ASP A 128 -11.53 -0.67 -9.17
C ASP A 128 -12.53 -0.29 -10.25
N ARG A 129 -13.02 -1.26 -11.01
CA ARG A 129 -13.99 -1.01 -12.08
C ARG A 129 -15.29 -0.38 -11.58
N GLN A 130 -15.75 -0.76 -10.39
CA GLN A 130 -16.96 -0.20 -9.78
C GLN A 130 -16.67 1.19 -9.21
N GLU A 131 -15.53 1.37 -8.55
CA GLU A 131 -15.14 2.63 -7.90
C GLU A 131 -14.82 3.75 -8.89
N ILE A 132 -14.32 3.44 -10.09
CA ILE A 132 -14.18 4.42 -11.19
C ILE A 132 -15.55 4.97 -11.61
N GLN A 133 -16.61 4.16 -11.60
CA GLN A 133 -17.96 4.55 -12.00
C GLN A 133 -18.75 5.18 -10.85
N ALA A 134 -18.56 4.68 -9.64
CA ALA A 134 -19.26 5.11 -8.44
C ALA A 134 -18.32 5.05 -7.24
N PRO A 135 -17.71 6.17 -6.85
CA PRO A 135 -16.78 6.24 -5.73
C PRO A 135 -17.34 5.64 -4.45
N SER A 136 -16.52 4.91 -3.72
CA SER A 136 -16.87 4.38 -2.41
C SER A 136 -17.15 5.52 -1.44
N LYS A 137 -18.20 5.38 -0.63
CA LYS A 137 -18.49 6.34 0.44
C LYS A 137 -17.52 6.13 1.60
N PRO A 138 -17.14 7.19 2.32
CA PRO A 138 -16.43 7.07 3.59
C PRO A 138 -17.19 6.14 4.54
N LYS A 139 -16.46 5.30 5.26
CA LYS A 139 -17.05 4.41 6.26
C LYS A 139 -17.38 5.17 7.55
N THR A 140 -18.44 4.77 8.19
CA THR A 140 -18.79 5.23 9.54
C THR A 140 -17.84 4.59 10.58
N GLU A 141 -17.69 5.21 11.75
CA GLU A 141 -16.91 4.64 12.86
C GLU A 141 -17.40 3.22 13.24
N THR A 142 -18.69 2.99 13.22
CA THR A 142 -19.27 1.66 13.50
C THR A 142 -18.83 0.61 12.48
N GLU A 143 -18.80 0.96 11.20
CA GLU A 143 -18.33 0.07 10.14
C GLU A 143 -16.83 -0.19 10.24
N ILE A 144 -16.04 0.83 10.60
CA ILE A 144 -14.60 0.70 10.84
C ILE A 144 -14.35 -0.25 12.01
N GLU A 145 -15.01 -0.06 13.15
CA GLU A 145 -14.81 -0.90 14.32
C GLU A 145 -15.29 -2.35 14.08
N ALA A 146 -16.37 -2.54 13.34
CA ALA A 146 -16.81 -3.88 12.93
C ALA A 146 -15.78 -4.57 12.02
N TYR A 147 -15.12 -3.80 11.13
CA TYR A 147 -14.02 -4.30 10.30
C TYR A 147 -12.81 -4.70 11.16
N ILE A 148 -12.46 -3.90 12.16
CA ILE A 148 -11.37 -4.19 13.10
C ILE A 148 -11.64 -5.50 13.85
N ASP A 149 -12.85 -5.68 14.40
CA ASP A 149 -13.23 -6.90 15.12
C ASP A 149 -13.19 -8.17 14.25
N ALA A 150 -13.49 -8.00 12.97
CA ALA A 150 -13.42 -9.08 12.00
C ALA A 150 -12.00 -9.34 11.46
N HIS A 151 -11.04 -8.45 11.74
CA HIS A 151 -9.72 -8.50 11.11
C HIS A 151 -8.92 -9.74 11.53
N PRO A 152 -8.27 -10.45 10.58
CA PRO A 152 -7.55 -11.69 10.87
C PRO A 152 -6.45 -11.55 11.93
N LEU A 153 -5.79 -10.41 12.04
CA LEU A 153 -4.77 -10.19 13.08
C LEU A 153 -5.36 -10.28 14.50
N ILE A 154 -6.57 -9.77 14.71
CA ILE A 154 -7.27 -9.93 15.99
C ILE A 154 -7.72 -11.37 16.17
N ARG A 155 -8.42 -11.93 15.17
CA ARG A 155 -9.04 -13.24 15.29
C ARG A 155 -8.07 -14.41 15.38
N HIS A 156 -6.90 -14.30 14.75
CA HIS A 156 -5.98 -15.42 14.59
C HIS A 156 -4.60 -15.19 15.20
N HIS A 157 -4.21 -13.94 15.45
CA HIS A 157 -2.86 -13.61 15.91
C HIS A 157 -2.82 -12.90 17.26
N GLY A 158 -3.98 -12.63 17.87
CA GLY A 158 -4.11 -12.13 19.23
C GLY A 158 -3.58 -10.70 19.44
N ILE A 159 -3.59 -9.88 18.40
CA ILE A 159 -3.27 -8.45 18.55
C ILE A 159 -4.42 -7.73 19.24
N ASP A 160 -4.11 -6.84 20.17
CA ASP A 160 -5.12 -6.01 20.82
C ASP A 160 -5.60 -4.90 19.89
N ARG A 161 -6.90 -4.55 20.00
CA ARG A 161 -7.55 -3.51 19.20
C ARG A 161 -6.83 -2.16 19.22
N GLN A 162 -6.22 -1.80 20.34
CA GLN A 162 -5.47 -0.54 20.50
C GLN A 162 -4.27 -0.42 19.57
N HIS A 163 -3.76 -1.52 19.00
CA HIS A 163 -2.66 -1.53 18.05
C HIS A 163 -3.11 -1.57 16.58
N MET A 164 -4.41 -1.36 16.32
CA MET A 164 -4.98 -1.46 14.98
C MET A 164 -5.21 -0.08 14.29
N ASP A 165 -4.60 0.98 14.80
CA ASP A 165 -4.82 2.33 14.29
C ASP A 165 -4.37 2.53 12.85
N LEU A 166 -3.35 1.79 12.38
CA LEU A 166 -3.00 1.78 10.96
C LEU A 166 -4.17 1.31 10.09
N ILE A 167 -4.81 0.22 10.50
CA ILE A 167 -5.95 -0.32 9.74
C ILE A 167 -7.14 0.61 9.82
N ARG A 168 -7.37 1.26 10.97
CA ARG A 168 -8.41 2.30 11.12
C ARG A 168 -8.14 3.49 10.20
N ALA A 169 -6.90 3.99 10.16
CA ALA A 169 -6.49 5.09 9.28
C ALA A 169 -6.80 4.75 7.84
N HIS A 170 -6.37 3.61 7.35
CA HIS A 170 -6.68 3.15 6.00
C HIS A 170 -8.19 3.07 5.74
N GLN A 171 -8.99 2.52 6.67
CA GLN A 171 -10.43 2.46 6.48
C GLN A 171 -11.10 3.84 6.43
N LYS A 172 -10.50 4.85 7.05
CA LYS A 172 -11.01 6.22 7.11
C LYS A 172 -10.72 7.01 5.84
N VAL A 173 -9.51 6.90 5.30
CA VAL A 173 -9.02 7.77 4.21
C VAL A 173 -8.99 7.12 2.81
N GLU A 174 -8.90 5.79 2.72
CA GLU A 174 -8.67 5.05 1.46
C GLU A 174 -9.68 5.34 0.36
N ALA A 175 -10.97 5.59 0.71
CA ALA A 175 -11.98 5.87 -0.31
C ALA A 175 -11.65 7.15 -1.10
N GLY A 176 -11.12 8.19 -0.43
CA GLY A 176 -10.64 9.42 -1.04
C GLY A 176 -9.38 9.19 -1.87
N HIS A 177 -8.38 8.56 -1.30
CA HIS A 177 -7.10 8.29 -1.98
C HIS A 177 -7.28 7.46 -3.26
N ARG A 178 -8.15 6.44 -3.25
CA ARG A 178 -8.44 5.66 -4.46
C ARG A 178 -9.15 6.48 -5.53
N GLN A 179 -10.09 7.33 -5.14
CA GLN A 179 -10.76 8.22 -6.09
C GLN A 179 -9.78 9.18 -6.75
N ASP A 180 -8.89 9.79 -5.96
CA ASP A 180 -7.83 10.67 -6.45
C ASP A 180 -6.86 9.92 -7.38
N ALA A 181 -6.49 8.69 -7.02
CA ALA A 181 -5.64 7.84 -7.84
C ALA A 181 -6.22 7.60 -9.24
N TYR A 182 -7.51 7.27 -9.32
CA TYR A 182 -8.18 7.09 -10.63
C TYR A 182 -8.26 8.41 -11.38
N THR A 183 -8.63 9.50 -10.70
CA THR A 183 -8.74 10.84 -11.30
C THR A 183 -7.42 11.29 -11.91
N MET A 184 -6.30 11.14 -11.18
CA MET A 184 -4.96 11.49 -11.65
C MET A 184 -4.55 10.75 -12.94
N VAL A 185 -4.97 9.50 -13.10
CA VAL A 185 -4.54 8.70 -14.25
C VAL A 185 -5.56 8.75 -15.39
N VAL A 186 -6.85 8.58 -15.09
CA VAL A 186 -7.89 8.50 -16.13
C VAL A 186 -8.09 9.84 -16.85
N ASN A 187 -8.01 10.96 -16.11
CA ASN A 187 -8.24 12.27 -16.70
C ASN A 187 -7.01 12.83 -17.45
N TYR A 188 -5.82 12.28 -17.22
CA TYR A 188 -4.56 12.84 -17.76
C TYR A 188 -3.80 11.90 -18.70
N ALA A 189 -4.18 10.65 -18.82
CA ALA A 189 -3.67 9.78 -19.88
C ALA A 189 -4.43 10.04 -21.20
N GLU A 190 -4.25 11.22 -21.78
CA GLU A 190 -5.06 11.72 -22.89
C GLU A 190 -4.68 11.11 -24.23
N THR A 191 -3.37 10.92 -24.47
CA THR A 191 -2.88 10.41 -25.74
C THR A 191 -2.81 8.88 -25.73
N ARG A 192 -2.93 8.26 -26.91
CA ARG A 192 -2.76 6.81 -27.05
C ARG A 192 -1.41 6.33 -26.56
N SER A 193 -0.37 7.13 -26.74
CA SER A 193 0.98 6.83 -26.23
C SER A 193 1.00 6.77 -24.69
N GLN A 194 0.43 7.75 -24.02
CA GLN A 194 0.32 7.76 -22.56
C GLN A 194 -0.52 6.61 -22.02
N GLN A 195 -1.67 6.33 -22.65
CA GLN A 195 -2.52 5.19 -22.29
C GLN A 195 -1.76 3.87 -22.37
N ASN A 196 -1.03 3.67 -23.47
CA ASN A 196 -0.21 2.47 -23.64
C ASN A 196 0.92 2.40 -22.60
N ALA A 197 1.56 3.53 -22.25
CA ALA A 197 2.61 3.58 -21.23
C ALA A 197 2.05 3.25 -19.84
N VAL A 198 0.87 3.78 -19.48
CA VAL A 198 0.16 3.46 -18.24
C VAL A 198 -0.17 1.97 -18.16
N LEU A 199 -0.77 1.40 -19.22
CA LEU A 199 -1.11 -0.03 -19.28
C LEU A 199 0.13 -0.92 -19.15
N ALA A 200 1.21 -0.58 -19.84
CA ALA A 200 2.47 -1.30 -19.73
C ALA A 200 3.07 -1.20 -18.32
N CYS A 201 2.97 -0.02 -17.68
CA CYS A 201 3.42 0.21 -16.31
C CYS A 201 2.64 -0.65 -15.31
N VAL A 202 1.32 -0.61 -15.34
CA VAL A 202 0.45 -1.38 -14.42
C VAL A 202 0.66 -2.89 -14.65
N THR A 203 0.74 -3.35 -15.89
CA THR A 203 1.04 -4.76 -16.23
C THR A 203 2.39 -5.19 -15.66
N LYS A 204 3.43 -4.35 -15.82
CA LYS A 204 4.76 -4.62 -15.27
C LYS A 204 4.75 -4.63 -13.74
N GLY A 205 4.07 -3.66 -13.14
CA GLY A 205 3.88 -3.56 -11.68
C GLY A 205 3.24 -4.82 -11.13
N LEU A 206 2.14 -5.27 -11.72
CA LEU A 206 1.43 -6.50 -11.32
C LEU A 206 2.34 -7.74 -11.40
N ALA A 207 3.08 -7.91 -12.50
CA ALA A 207 3.99 -9.05 -12.66
C ALA A 207 5.10 -9.05 -11.59
N LEU A 208 5.68 -7.90 -11.28
CA LEU A 208 6.71 -7.76 -10.24
C LEU A 208 6.14 -7.96 -8.83
N TRP A 209 4.96 -7.41 -8.57
CA TRP A 209 4.26 -7.59 -7.30
C TRP A 209 3.91 -9.08 -7.06
N MET A 210 3.38 -9.77 -8.07
CA MET A 210 3.11 -11.22 -7.97
C MET A 210 4.39 -12.01 -7.68
N ALA A 211 5.49 -11.70 -8.37
CA ALA A 211 6.78 -12.36 -8.11
C ALA A 211 7.30 -12.07 -6.68
N TYR A 212 7.12 -10.85 -6.17
CA TYR A 212 7.40 -10.47 -4.79
C TYR A 212 6.56 -11.30 -3.82
N ARG A 213 5.24 -11.33 -3.98
CA ARG A 213 4.32 -12.07 -3.09
C ARG A 213 4.60 -13.57 -3.12
N ASP A 214 4.84 -14.15 -4.29
CA ASP A 214 5.24 -15.56 -4.45
C ASP A 214 6.56 -15.87 -3.73
N SER A 215 7.53 -14.96 -3.80
CA SER A 215 8.82 -15.11 -3.11
C SER A 215 8.65 -15.10 -1.59
N VAL A 216 7.82 -14.21 -1.05
CA VAL A 216 7.50 -14.16 0.38
C VAL A 216 6.79 -15.44 0.81
N ALA A 217 5.76 -15.87 0.08
CA ALA A 217 5.03 -17.09 0.38
C ALA A 217 5.94 -18.33 0.42
N LYS A 218 6.86 -18.46 -0.55
CA LYS A 218 7.86 -19.53 -0.57
C LYS A 218 8.83 -19.45 0.62
N ALA A 219 9.33 -18.26 0.94
CA ALA A 219 10.22 -18.06 2.10
C ALA A 219 9.51 -18.37 3.42
N CYS A 220 8.20 -18.10 3.50
CA CYS A 220 7.33 -18.51 4.60
C CYS A 220 6.95 -19.99 4.58
N LYS A 221 7.44 -20.78 3.62
CA LYS A 221 7.11 -22.21 3.46
C LYS A 221 5.61 -22.50 3.37
N LEU A 222 4.83 -21.57 2.82
CA LEU A 222 3.42 -21.79 2.57
C LEU A 222 3.24 -22.82 1.46
N LYS A 223 2.22 -23.66 1.58
CA LYS A 223 1.83 -24.60 0.52
C LYS A 223 0.74 -23.97 -0.34
N LYS A 224 0.85 -24.10 -1.65
CA LYS A 224 -0.26 -23.74 -2.56
C LYS A 224 -1.41 -24.72 -2.32
N ALA A 225 -2.61 -24.17 -2.14
CA ALA A 225 -3.84 -24.96 -2.18
C ALA A 225 -4.20 -25.33 -3.61
#